data_6325da0392450a76c655072f0dd57b33
#
_entry.id   6325da0392450a76c655072f0dd57b33
#
_cell.length_a   1.000
_cell.length_b   1.000
_cell.length_c   1.000
_cell.angle_alpha   90.00
_cell.angle_beta   90.00
_cell.angle_gamma   90.00
#
_symmetry.space_group_name_H-M   'P 1'
#
loop_
_entity.id
_entity.type
_entity.pdbx_description
1 polymer ?
#
loop_
_entity_poly.entity_id
_entity_poly.type
_entity_poly.pdbx_seq_one_letter_code
_entity_poly.pdbx_strand_id
1 'polypeptide(L)'
;MVQGGDVNTRDNDNTNDGLGNPGWLIDEEFNKIQHKKGILSMARGSNVNSAGSQFFICSADAPWLDGKYTAFGEVVENLYAIDLLENTETDRTQMLRSCFSKIANGEDPEQWIMVKDGSKGRLYSKISKDYSSKEEYRSYVRRQLNSNTPIAPPKIIKVRVVNQNDIK
;
A
#
# COMPACT_ATOMS: atom_id res chain seq x y z
N MET A 1 -1.61 -8.01 -1.68
CA MET A 1 -1.91 -7.90 -0.24
C MET A 1 -2.62 -6.59 0.06
N VAL A 2 -3.40 -6.55 1.12
CA VAL A 2 -4.03 -5.33 1.65
C VAL A 2 -3.40 -5.04 3.00
N GLN A 3 -2.86 -3.83 3.20
CA GLN A 3 -2.21 -3.41 4.44
C GLN A 3 -3.03 -2.33 5.13
N GLY A 4 -3.07 -2.35 6.45
CA GLY A 4 -3.77 -1.39 7.29
C GLY A 4 -3.13 -1.24 8.66
N GLY A 5 -3.80 -0.47 9.55
CA GLY A 5 -3.35 -0.29 10.94
C GLY A 5 -2.25 0.77 11.13
N ASP A 6 -1.91 1.54 10.11
CA ASP A 6 -1.00 2.67 10.22
C ASP A 6 -1.69 3.84 10.93
N VAL A 7 -1.07 4.33 12.00
CA VAL A 7 -1.61 5.44 12.81
C VAL A 7 -1.57 6.78 12.07
N ASN A 8 -0.67 6.92 11.08
CA ASN A 8 -0.55 8.14 10.28
C ASN A 8 -1.71 8.30 9.29
N THR A 9 -2.42 7.23 8.93
CA THR A 9 -3.58 7.33 8.01
C THR A 9 -4.83 7.94 8.65
N ARG A 10 -4.73 8.47 9.87
CA ARG A 10 -5.83 9.12 10.59
C ARG A 10 -6.01 10.58 10.25
N ASP A 11 -5.02 11.21 9.65
CA ASP A 11 -5.07 12.59 9.17
C ASP A 11 -5.34 12.64 7.66
N ASN A 12 -5.18 13.79 7.05
CA ASN A 12 -5.34 13.97 5.60
C ASN A 12 -3.98 14.11 4.88
N ASP A 13 -2.87 13.78 5.57
CA ASP A 13 -1.52 13.85 5.00
C ASP A 13 -1.05 12.45 4.58
N ASN A 14 -1.21 12.12 3.31
CA ASN A 14 -0.76 10.84 2.77
C ASN A 14 0.76 10.78 2.51
N THR A 15 1.52 11.83 2.83
CA THR A 15 2.98 11.86 2.59
C THR A 15 3.76 11.01 3.58
N ASN A 16 3.18 10.70 4.73
CA ASN A 16 3.77 9.91 5.81
C ASN A 16 3.11 8.55 6.02
N ASP A 17 2.13 8.18 5.19
CA ASP A 17 1.46 6.89 5.23
C ASP A 17 2.46 5.74 5.02
N GLY A 18 2.25 4.64 5.73
CA GLY A 18 3.16 3.48 5.75
C GLY A 18 4.29 3.59 6.77
N LEU A 19 4.53 4.76 7.35
CA LEU A 19 5.64 5.02 8.27
C LEU A 19 5.20 5.14 9.74
N GLY A 20 3.90 5.08 10.01
CA GLY A 20 3.35 5.30 11.34
C GLY A 20 3.76 4.23 12.34
N ASN A 21 4.07 4.69 13.56
CA ASN A 21 4.39 3.85 14.69
C ASN A 21 3.47 4.24 15.86
N PRO A 22 2.80 3.27 16.52
CA PRO A 22 1.88 3.55 17.63
C PRO A 22 2.58 3.96 18.94
N GLY A 23 3.91 4.09 18.95
CA GLY A 23 4.72 4.42 20.13
C GLY A 23 5.19 3.20 20.92
N TRP A 24 4.91 1.99 20.43
CA TRP A 24 5.37 0.72 20.99
C TRP A 24 5.66 -0.27 19.86
N LEU A 25 6.50 -1.24 20.14
CA LEU A 25 6.87 -2.35 19.26
C LEU A 25 6.66 -3.65 20.00
N ILE A 26 6.49 -4.73 19.26
CA ILE A 26 6.37 -6.09 19.78
C ILE A 26 7.44 -6.98 19.16
N ASP A 27 7.88 -7.97 19.94
CA ASP A 27 8.80 -8.99 19.48
C ASP A 27 8.12 -9.92 18.45
N GLU A 28 8.95 -10.63 17.67
CA GLU A 28 8.43 -11.60 16.71
C GLU A 28 7.81 -12.82 17.42
N GLU A 29 6.72 -13.30 16.88
CA GLU A 29 6.03 -14.53 17.29
C GLU A 29 5.87 -15.45 16.09
N PHE A 30 7.00 -15.80 15.43
CA PHE A 30 6.97 -16.63 14.24
C PHE A 30 6.37 -18.00 14.55
N ASN A 31 5.52 -18.47 13.66
CA ASN A 31 4.81 -19.72 13.81
C ASN A 31 4.79 -20.51 12.50
N LYS A 32 4.15 -21.68 12.51
CA LYS A 32 4.07 -22.59 11.35
C LYS A 32 2.84 -22.36 10.45
N ILE A 33 2.09 -21.29 10.68
CA ILE A 33 0.92 -20.95 9.86
C ILE A 33 1.41 -20.52 8.48
N GLN A 34 0.88 -21.16 7.45
CA GLN A 34 1.20 -20.81 6.06
C GLN A 34 0.47 -19.53 5.67
N HIS A 35 1.16 -18.60 5.02
CA HIS A 35 0.60 -17.37 4.49
C HIS A 35 -0.21 -17.64 3.22
N LYS A 36 -1.41 -18.18 3.38
CA LYS A 36 -2.40 -18.38 2.32
C LYS A 36 -3.29 -17.16 2.17
N LYS A 37 -4.04 -17.09 1.06
CA LYS A 37 -5.06 -16.05 0.88
C LYS A 37 -5.99 -15.99 2.09
N GLY A 38 -6.19 -14.78 2.63
CA GLY A 38 -7.02 -14.51 3.80
C GLY A 38 -6.28 -14.48 5.14
N ILE A 39 -5.03 -14.93 5.20
CA ILE A 39 -4.25 -14.86 6.45
C ILE A 39 -3.90 -13.41 6.79
N LEU A 40 -4.11 -13.06 8.07
CA LEU A 40 -3.67 -11.81 8.68
C LEU A 40 -2.29 -12.00 9.30
N SER A 41 -1.37 -11.09 8.99
CA SER A 41 0.00 -11.14 9.49
C SER A 41 0.52 -9.75 9.84
N MET A 42 1.44 -9.67 10.80
CA MET A 42 2.00 -8.41 11.25
C MET A 42 2.93 -7.81 10.20
N ALA A 43 2.70 -6.55 9.85
CA ALA A 43 3.66 -5.77 9.08
C ALA A 43 4.79 -5.27 9.99
N ARG A 44 6.00 -5.21 9.44
CA ARG A 44 7.20 -4.76 10.16
C ARG A 44 8.25 -4.16 9.23
N GLY A 45 9.20 -3.47 9.81
CA GLY A 45 10.41 -3.03 9.13
C GLY A 45 11.44 -4.16 8.92
N SER A 46 12.68 -3.78 8.69
CA SER A 46 13.79 -4.73 8.50
C SER A 46 14.17 -5.49 9.80
N ASN A 47 14.04 -4.84 10.96
CA ASN A 47 14.22 -5.51 12.24
C ASN A 47 13.03 -6.43 12.52
N VAL A 48 13.28 -7.68 12.92
CA VAL A 48 12.23 -8.67 13.23
C VAL A 48 11.32 -8.21 14.38
N ASN A 49 11.87 -7.49 15.36
CA ASN A 49 11.19 -6.95 16.53
C ASN A 49 10.72 -5.49 16.29
N SER A 50 10.21 -5.18 15.12
CA SER A 50 9.72 -3.85 14.76
C SER A 50 8.25 -3.80 14.36
N ALA A 51 7.50 -4.84 14.66
CA ALA A 51 6.05 -4.83 14.46
C ALA A 51 5.39 -3.87 15.47
N GLY A 52 4.40 -3.15 15.00
CA GLY A 52 3.59 -2.23 15.81
C GLY A 52 2.10 -2.48 15.58
N SER A 53 1.37 -1.46 15.14
CA SER A 53 -0.07 -1.59 14.84
C SER A 53 -0.37 -2.00 13.40
N GLN A 54 0.62 -1.95 12.51
CA GLN A 54 0.40 -2.26 11.09
C GLN A 54 0.30 -3.78 10.86
N PHE A 55 -0.64 -4.17 10.03
CA PHE A 55 -0.86 -5.56 9.62
C PHE A 55 -1.20 -5.64 8.13
N PHE A 56 -1.12 -6.83 7.58
CA PHE A 56 -1.58 -7.08 6.21
C PHE A 56 -2.44 -8.34 6.13
N ILE A 57 -3.29 -8.37 5.10
CA ILE A 57 -4.09 -9.52 4.70
C ILE A 57 -3.52 -10.05 3.38
N CYS A 58 -3.21 -11.33 3.33
CA CYS A 58 -2.75 -11.98 2.11
C CYS A 58 -3.87 -12.05 1.07
N SER A 59 -3.66 -11.48 -0.11
CA SER A 59 -4.60 -11.58 -1.24
C SER A 59 -4.36 -12.81 -2.10
N ALA A 60 -3.19 -13.42 -1.96
CA ALA A 60 -2.80 -14.69 -2.58
C ALA A 60 -1.85 -15.44 -1.66
N ASP A 61 -1.54 -16.68 -2.00
CA ASP A 61 -0.57 -17.50 -1.28
C ASP A 61 0.83 -16.88 -1.37
N ALA A 62 1.51 -16.75 -0.22
CA ALA A 62 2.80 -16.10 -0.07
C ALA A 62 3.78 -16.93 0.77
N PRO A 63 4.18 -18.14 0.31
CA PRO A 63 5.00 -19.05 1.11
C PRO A 63 6.38 -18.51 1.48
N TRP A 64 6.87 -17.49 0.78
CA TRP A 64 8.15 -16.82 1.13
C TRP A 64 8.10 -16.02 2.44
N LEU A 65 6.89 -15.80 3.01
CA LEU A 65 6.67 -15.14 4.30
C LEU A 65 6.65 -16.14 5.47
N ASP A 66 6.46 -17.43 5.19
CA ASP A 66 6.35 -18.47 6.21
C ASP A 66 7.59 -18.52 7.11
N GLY A 67 7.37 -18.55 8.43
CA GLY A 67 8.42 -18.52 9.43
C GLY A 67 9.23 -17.22 9.50
N LYS A 68 8.84 -16.17 8.79
CA LYS A 68 9.51 -14.86 8.78
C LYS A 68 8.60 -13.71 9.17
N TYR A 69 7.29 -13.92 9.15
CA TYR A 69 6.27 -12.99 9.59
C TYR A 69 5.31 -13.68 10.54
N THR A 70 4.75 -12.92 11.46
CA THR A 70 3.84 -13.42 12.50
C THR A 70 2.41 -13.44 11.98
N ALA A 71 1.92 -14.60 11.58
CA ALA A 71 0.51 -14.80 11.26
C ALA A 71 -0.29 -14.90 12.56
N PHE A 72 -1.38 -14.14 12.71
CA PHE A 72 -2.15 -14.06 13.94
C PHE A 72 -3.66 -14.20 13.75
N GLY A 73 -4.14 -14.33 12.53
CA GLY A 73 -5.56 -14.47 12.24
C GLY A 73 -5.85 -14.84 10.81
N GLU A 74 -7.12 -15.05 10.51
CA GLU A 74 -7.60 -15.34 9.16
C GLU A 74 -8.96 -14.70 8.89
N VAL A 75 -9.26 -14.40 7.64
CA VAL A 75 -10.57 -13.98 7.19
C VAL A 75 -11.47 -15.21 7.08
N VAL A 76 -12.48 -15.32 7.91
CA VAL A 76 -13.38 -16.49 7.99
C VAL A 76 -14.58 -16.39 7.06
N GLU A 77 -14.97 -15.19 6.65
CA GLU A 77 -16.09 -14.94 5.76
C GLU A 77 -15.77 -13.88 4.71
N ASN A 78 -16.45 -13.92 3.57
CA ASN A 78 -16.37 -12.90 2.53
C ASN A 78 -14.94 -12.69 1.98
N LEU A 79 -14.19 -13.74 1.74
CA LEU A 79 -12.83 -13.69 1.13
C LEU A 79 -12.77 -12.85 -0.16
N TYR A 80 -13.89 -12.75 -0.89
CA TYR A 80 -13.96 -11.90 -2.09
C TYR A 80 -13.74 -10.41 -1.80
N ALA A 81 -14.01 -9.96 -0.55
CA ALA A 81 -13.78 -8.57 -0.17
C ALA A 81 -12.29 -8.19 -0.25
N ILE A 82 -11.38 -9.15 -0.09
CA ILE A 82 -9.95 -8.94 -0.24
C ILE A 82 -9.62 -8.55 -1.68
N ASP A 83 -10.25 -9.21 -2.65
CA ASP A 83 -10.05 -8.91 -4.07
C ASP A 83 -10.60 -7.52 -4.42
N LEU A 84 -11.74 -7.12 -3.83
CA LEU A 84 -12.28 -5.78 -4.01
C LEU A 84 -11.32 -4.72 -3.45
N LEU A 85 -10.79 -4.94 -2.25
CA LEU A 85 -9.83 -4.02 -1.62
C LEU A 85 -8.52 -3.92 -2.43
N GLU A 86 -7.98 -5.05 -2.89
CA GLU A 86 -6.75 -5.08 -3.68
C GLU A 86 -6.90 -4.37 -5.03
N ASN A 87 -8.09 -4.43 -5.63
CA ASN A 87 -8.40 -3.78 -6.90
C ASN A 87 -8.92 -2.34 -6.75
N THR A 88 -8.93 -1.79 -5.53
CA THR A 88 -9.30 -0.39 -5.31
C THR A 88 -8.29 0.54 -6.01
N GLU A 89 -8.82 1.58 -6.64
CA GLU A 89 -7.98 2.58 -7.31
C GLU A 89 -7.11 3.33 -6.30
N THR A 90 -5.82 3.41 -6.59
CA THR A 90 -4.83 4.09 -5.74
C THR A 90 -4.24 5.31 -6.46
N ASP A 91 -3.60 6.20 -5.71
CA ASP A 91 -2.84 7.33 -6.26
C ASP A 91 -1.88 6.88 -7.36
N ARG A 92 -1.18 5.75 -7.13
CA ARG A 92 -0.28 5.16 -8.12
C ARG A 92 -0.99 4.77 -9.40
N THR A 93 -2.13 4.07 -9.31
CA THR A 93 -2.86 3.61 -10.50
C THR A 93 -3.42 4.78 -11.29
N GLN A 94 -3.90 5.80 -10.62
CA GLN A 94 -4.37 7.03 -11.24
C GLN A 94 -3.24 7.77 -11.95
N MET A 95 -2.09 7.94 -11.27
CA MET A 95 -0.92 8.60 -11.85
C MET A 95 -0.37 7.84 -13.05
N LEU A 96 -0.32 6.50 -12.99
CA LEU A 96 0.14 5.68 -14.12
C LEU A 96 -0.72 5.86 -15.37
N ARG A 97 -2.02 6.10 -15.24
CA ARG A 97 -2.91 6.40 -16.38
C ARG A 97 -2.59 7.74 -17.05
N SER A 98 -2.06 8.70 -16.31
CA SER A 98 -1.66 10.00 -16.82
C SER A 98 -0.24 10.03 -17.40
N CYS A 99 0.53 8.94 -17.23
CA CYS A 99 1.90 8.83 -17.71
C CYS A 99 1.99 8.05 -19.03
N PHE A 100 2.98 8.39 -19.83
CA PHE A 100 3.23 7.81 -21.16
C PHE A 100 4.63 7.19 -21.21
N SER A 101 4.81 6.17 -22.03
CA SER A 101 6.12 5.54 -22.27
C SER A 101 7.06 6.41 -23.13
N LYS A 102 6.50 7.33 -23.90
CA LYS A 102 7.22 8.29 -24.75
C LYS A 102 6.41 9.56 -24.97
N ILE A 103 7.08 10.65 -25.25
CA ILE A 103 6.47 11.90 -25.72
C ILE A 103 5.99 11.68 -27.16
N ALA A 104 4.79 12.14 -27.48
CA ALA A 104 4.25 12.03 -28.83
C ALA A 104 5.05 12.91 -29.84
N ASN A 105 5.11 12.48 -31.10
CA ASN A 105 5.79 13.25 -32.15
C ASN A 105 5.12 14.63 -32.33
N GLY A 106 5.93 15.67 -32.32
CA GLY A 106 5.47 17.06 -32.49
C GLY A 106 5.12 17.78 -31.18
N GLU A 107 5.13 17.07 -30.06
CA GLU A 107 5.00 17.69 -28.74
C GLU A 107 6.31 18.34 -28.31
N ASP A 108 6.24 19.50 -27.65
CA ASP A 108 7.41 20.18 -27.09
C ASP A 108 7.92 19.46 -25.85
N PRO A 109 9.15 18.91 -25.87
CA PRO A 109 9.71 18.18 -24.73
C PRO A 109 9.83 19.04 -23.44
N GLU A 110 9.89 20.37 -23.60
CA GLU A 110 9.97 21.27 -22.45
C GLU A 110 8.69 21.28 -21.59
N GLN A 111 7.57 20.84 -22.15
CA GLN A 111 6.30 20.71 -21.43
C GLN A 111 6.16 19.37 -20.69
N TRP A 112 7.20 18.56 -20.69
CA TRP A 112 7.16 17.23 -20.10
C TRP A 112 8.24 17.05 -19.04
N ILE A 113 7.94 16.22 -18.07
CA ILE A 113 8.92 15.66 -17.14
C ILE A 113 9.12 14.18 -17.42
N MET A 114 10.33 13.71 -17.18
CA MET A 114 10.64 12.28 -17.14
C MET A 114 10.84 11.83 -15.70
N VAL A 115 10.19 10.72 -15.34
CA VAL A 115 10.39 10.03 -14.08
C VAL A 115 10.76 8.57 -14.34
N LYS A 116 11.51 7.96 -13.41
CA LYS A 116 11.79 6.52 -13.43
C LYS A 116 10.80 5.81 -12.49
N ASP A 117 10.17 4.77 -12.99
CA ASP A 117 9.38 3.85 -12.22
C ASP A 117 10.02 2.45 -12.25
N GLY A 118 10.17 1.82 -11.09
CA GLY A 118 10.87 0.54 -10.98
C GLY A 118 10.23 -0.60 -11.80
N SER A 119 8.91 -0.55 -11.99
CA SER A 119 8.15 -1.59 -12.70
C SER A 119 7.91 -1.28 -14.18
N LYS A 120 7.83 0.01 -14.53
CA LYS A 120 7.47 0.48 -15.89
C LYS A 120 8.64 1.15 -16.62
N GLY A 121 9.77 1.35 -15.95
CA GLY A 121 10.94 1.99 -16.55
C GLY A 121 10.82 3.51 -16.62
N ARG A 122 11.06 4.10 -17.81
CA ARG A 122 10.92 5.55 -18.01
C ARG A 122 9.48 5.91 -18.34
N LEU A 123 8.96 6.87 -17.60
CA LEU A 123 7.61 7.42 -17.81
C LEU A 123 7.71 8.93 -18.05
N TYR A 124 6.84 9.45 -18.88
CA TYR A 124 6.74 10.87 -19.20
C TYR A 124 5.36 11.37 -18.80
N SER A 125 5.31 12.50 -18.10
CA SER A 125 4.09 13.18 -17.72
C SER A 125 4.11 14.62 -18.21
N LYS A 126 3.00 15.09 -18.79
CA LYS A 126 2.86 16.48 -19.23
C LYS A 126 2.69 17.37 -17.99
N ILE A 127 3.43 18.47 -17.92
CA ILE A 127 3.46 19.34 -16.75
C ILE A 127 2.08 19.97 -16.56
N SER A 128 1.51 19.86 -15.35
CA SER A 128 0.30 20.56 -14.99
C SER A 128 0.60 22.06 -14.74
N LYS A 129 -0.35 22.90 -15.12
CA LYS A 129 -0.29 24.35 -14.88
C LYS A 129 -0.45 24.72 -13.40
N ASP A 130 -0.86 23.79 -12.57
CA ASP A 130 -1.09 23.97 -11.14
C ASP A 130 0.20 24.02 -10.31
N TYR A 131 1.34 23.76 -10.96
CA TYR A 131 2.67 23.71 -10.30
C TYR A 131 3.56 24.84 -10.76
N SER A 132 4.27 25.45 -9.81
CA SER A 132 5.13 26.61 -10.06
C SER A 132 6.45 26.27 -10.77
N SER A 133 6.88 25.00 -10.72
CA SER A 133 8.11 24.54 -11.37
C SER A 133 8.04 23.09 -11.84
N LYS A 134 8.91 22.76 -12.83
CA LYS A 134 9.09 21.36 -13.29
C LYS A 134 9.52 20.42 -12.16
N GLU A 135 10.35 20.88 -11.24
CA GLU A 135 10.89 20.06 -10.15
C GLU A 135 9.83 19.78 -9.08
N GLU A 136 9.00 20.76 -8.78
CA GLU A 136 7.87 20.58 -7.90
C GLU A 136 6.88 19.54 -8.45
N TYR A 137 6.52 19.67 -9.73
CA TYR A 137 5.65 18.68 -10.39
C TYR A 137 6.29 17.31 -10.48
N ARG A 138 7.60 17.22 -10.76
CA ARG A 138 8.33 15.94 -10.76
C ARG A 138 8.29 15.27 -9.38
N SER A 139 8.45 16.04 -8.33
CA SER A 139 8.39 15.55 -6.94
C SER A 139 6.98 15.04 -6.59
N TYR A 140 5.94 15.74 -7.03
CA TYR A 140 4.56 15.28 -6.90
C TYR A 140 4.34 13.95 -7.64
N VAL A 141 4.68 13.86 -8.93
CA VAL A 141 4.50 12.63 -9.72
C VAL A 141 5.25 11.44 -9.10
N ARG A 142 6.47 11.66 -8.58
CA ARG A 142 7.22 10.60 -7.89
C ARG A 142 6.54 10.14 -6.62
N ARG A 143 5.97 11.03 -5.84
CA ARG A 143 5.19 10.66 -4.65
C ARG A 143 4.00 9.79 -5.03
N GLN A 144 3.20 10.24 -5.99
CA GLN A 144 2.02 9.50 -6.46
C GLN A 144 2.40 8.11 -7.00
N LEU A 145 3.47 7.98 -7.77
CA LEU A 145 3.97 6.70 -8.27
C LEU A 145 4.48 5.76 -7.17
N ASN A 146 4.86 6.29 -6.02
CA ASN A 146 5.30 5.49 -4.87
C ASN A 146 4.18 5.26 -3.84
N SER A 147 3.05 5.94 -3.99
CA SER A 147 1.88 5.78 -3.13
C SER A 147 1.01 4.61 -3.59
N ASN A 148 0.60 3.77 -2.64
CA ASN A 148 -0.44 2.77 -2.85
C ASN A 148 -1.67 3.07 -1.98
N THR A 149 -1.81 4.33 -1.57
CA THR A 149 -2.97 4.81 -0.80
C THR A 149 -4.21 4.79 -1.69
N PRO A 150 -5.30 4.15 -1.28
CA PRO A 150 -6.56 4.20 -2.01
C PRO A 150 -7.10 5.63 -2.12
N ILE A 151 -7.58 6.04 -3.28
CA ILE A 151 -8.19 7.37 -3.50
C ILE A 151 -9.41 7.57 -2.60
N ALA A 152 -10.17 6.49 -2.37
CA ALA A 152 -11.26 6.44 -1.40
C ALA A 152 -10.96 5.32 -0.40
N PRO A 153 -10.17 5.59 0.65
CA PRO A 153 -9.72 4.54 1.56
C PRO A 153 -10.90 3.94 2.34
N PRO A 154 -11.01 2.60 2.34
CA PRO A 154 -11.99 1.93 3.18
C PRO A 154 -11.63 2.15 4.66
N LYS A 155 -12.64 2.30 5.50
CA LYS A 155 -12.45 2.50 6.94
C LYS A 155 -12.80 1.24 7.70
N ILE A 156 -11.96 0.89 8.67
CA ILE A 156 -12.31 -0.11 9.67
C ILE A 156 -13.31 0.53 10.64
N ILE A 157 -14.58 0.11 10.56
CA ILE A 157 -15.65 0.67 11.39
C ILE A 157 -15.63 0.06 12.78
N LYS A 158 -15.35 -1.25 12.87
CA LYS A 158 -15.38 -1.99 14.13
C LYS A 158 -14.47 -3.22 14.06
N VAL A 159 -13.71 -3.40 15.14
CA VAL A 159 -12.97 -4.65 15.41
C VAL A 159 -13.43 -5.20 16.75
N ARG A 160 -13.62 -6.50 16.84
CA ARG A 160 -13.87 -7.20 18.10
C ARG A 160 -13.16 -8.55 18.10
N VAL A 161 -12.71 -8.95 19.26
CA VAL A 161 -12.26 -10.33 19.50
C VAL A 161 -13.48 -11.18 19.78
N VAL A 162 -13.58 -12.32 19.10
CA VAL A 162 -14.65 -13.31 19.31
C VAL A 162 -14.01 -14.67 19.53
N ASN A 163 -14.66 -15.51 20.32
CA ASN A 163 -14.26 -16.91 20.42
C ASN A 163 -14.66 -17.65 19.14
N GLN A 164 -13.88 -18.67 18.77
CA GLN A 164 -14.15 -19.48 17.57
C GLN A 164 -15.57 -20.08 17.55
N ASN A 165 -16.13 -20.37 18.72
CA ASN A 165 -17.49 -20.91 18.87
C ASN A 165 -18.61 -19.88 18.61
N ASP A 166 -18.28 -18.59 18.55
CA ASP A 166 -19.23 -17.49 18.30
C ASP A 166 -19.35 -17.15 16.82
N ILE A 167 -18.53 -17.79 15.98
CA ILE A 167 -18.55 -17.66 14.52
C ILE A 167 -19.50 -18.74 13.99
N LYS A 168 -20.66 -18.30 13.52
CA LYS A 168 -21.70 -19.16 12.91
C LYS A 168 -21.67 -19.07 11.41
#